data_edbd01e199c349b43fad6b3bb0e2ea54
#
_entry.id   edbd01e199c349b43fad6b3bb0e2ea54
#
_cell.length_a   1.000
_cell.length_b   1.000
_cell.length_c   1.000
_cell.angle_alpha   90.00
_cell.angle_beta   90.00
_cell.angle_gamma   90.00
#
_symmetry.space_group_name_H-M   'P 1'
#
loop_
_entity.id
_entity.type
_entity.pdbx_description
1 polymer ?
#
loop_
_entity_poly.entity_id
_entity_poly.type
_entity_poly.pdbx_seq_one_letter_code
_entity_poly.pdbx_strand_id
1 'polypeptide(L)'
;KRHKKFLNDRNIFIFGIRPNSISDQFGYFITRKIKNLNQVSRFIEKPNSAKAKKIVEKGGYWNSGMFFLRKDSLINNFKKYQKRIYKNSLLAVNKGKYKNNIYYLNKTAFIKNPSKSFDYAILEKTKKINAIKLDIKWSDLGSWKEILLMFKKNKKKYFKKKNIFYRPWG
;
A
#
# COMPACT_ATOMS: atom_id res chain seq x y z
N LYS A 1 18.03 -4.54 -4.90
CA LYS A 1 18.62 -5.80 -5.41
C LYS A 1 18.71 -6.90 -4.34
N ARG A 2 19.10 -6.58 -3.05
CA ARG A 2 19.30 -7.54 -1.96
C ARG A 2 18.12 -8.47 -1.67
N HIS A 3 16.88 -7.96 -1.71
CA HIS A 3 15.69 -8.73 -1.37
C HIS A 3 15.10 -9.53 -2.53
N LYS A 4 15.55 -9.30 -3.79
CA LYS A 4 15.04 -10.01 -4.97
C LYS A 4 15.21 -11.53 -4.85
N LYS A 5 16.30 -12.00 -4.28
CA LYS A 5 16.59 -13.43 -4.09
C LYS A 5 15.62 -14.14 -3.14
N PHE A 6 14.87 -13.40 -2.31
CA PHE A 6 13.88 -13.96 -1.38
C PHE A 6 12.46 -13.94 -1.93
N LEU A 7 12.25 -13.37 -3.14
CA LEU A 7 10.95 -13.38 -3.80
C LEU A 7 10.61 -14.79 -4.27
N ASN A 8 9.43 -15.25 -3.89
CA ASN A 8 8.82 -16.49 -4.38
C ASN A 8 7.34 -16.26 -4.69
N ASP A 9 6.65 -17.31 -5.11
CA ASP A 9 5.24 -17.30 -5.47
C ASP A 9 4.27 -17.17 -4.28
N ARG A 10 4.78 -16.99 -3.08
CA ARG A 10 3.99 -17.02 -1.84
C ARG A 10 4.13 -15.79 -0.98
N ASN A 11 5.29 -15.09 -1.01
CA ASN A 11 5.54 -13.99 -0.09
C ASN A 11 5.30 -12.61 -0.72
N ILE A 12 5.00 -11.66 0.16
CA ILE A 12 4.82 -10.24 -0.16
C ILE A 12 5.85 -9.48 0.67
N PHE A 13 6.56 -8.54 0.06
CA PHE A 13 7.36 -7.56 0.78
C PHE A 13 6.60 -6.24 0.84
N ILE A 14 6.52 -5.66 2.03
CA ILE A 14 5.99 -4.32 2.27
C ILE A 14 7.11 -3.42 2.78
N PHE A 15 6.96 -2.11 2.57
CA PHE A 15 7.96 -1.15 2.99
C PHE A 15 7.47 -0.40 4.23
N GLY A 16 8.30 -0.43 5.28
CA GLY A 16 7.99 0.14 6.58
C GLY A 16 8.73 1.42 6.83
N ILE A 17 8.00 2.41 7.30
CA ILE A 17 8.52 3.72 7.72
C ILE A 17 8.44 3.81 9.23
N ARG A 18 9.48 4.33 9.87
CA ARG A 18 9.45 4.58 11.32
C ARG A 18 8.43 5.69 11.62
N PRO A 19 7.42 5.44 12.46
CA PRO A 19 6.45 6.47 12.82
C PRO A 19 7.11 7.64 13.55
N ASN A 20 6.74 8.85 13.16
CA ASN A 20 7.12 10.08 13.84
C ASN A 20 5.95 10.74 14.59
N SER A 21 4.77 10.13 14.49
CA SER A 21 3.53 10.54 15.16
C SER A 21 2.59 9.35 15.30
N ILE A 22 1.49 9.53 16.03
CA ILE A 22 0.39 8.56 16.06
C ILE A 22 -0.66 9.02 15.03
N SER A 23 -1.05 8.14 14.12
CA SER A 23 -2.05 8.42 13.09
C SER A 23 -2.98 7.22 12.95
N ASP A 24 -4.26 7.47 12.77
CA ASP A 24 -5.28 6.47 12.43
C ASP A 24 -5.51 6.33 10.92
N GLN A 25 -4.74 7.07 10.12
CA GLN A 25 -4.87 7.08 8.66
C GLN A 25 -4.00 6.01 7.98
N PHE A 26 -3.03 5.43 8.68
CA PHE A 26 -2.07 4.49 8.12
C PHE A 26 -2.26 3.06 8.62
N GLY A 27 -1.84 2.10 7.80
CA GLY A 27 -1.62 0.74 8.26
C GLY A 27 -0.35 0.63 9.10
N TYR A 28 -0.37 -0.24 10.09
CA TYR A 28 0.76 -0.51 10.99
C TYR A 28 1.14 -1.98 10.97
N PHE A 29 2.41 -2.25 11.23
CA PHE A 29 2.85 -3.61 11.43
C PHE A 29 4.01 -3.73 12.42
N ILE A 30 4.13 -4.92 13.01
CA ILE A 30 5.24 -5.33 13.88
C ILE A 30 5.98 -6.45 13.18
N THR A 31 7.31 -6.46 13.30
CA THR A 31 8.16 -7.49 12.72
C THR A 31 8.87 -8.31 13.78
N ARG A 32 9.15 -9.55 13.44
CA ARG A 32 10.15 -10.38 14.11
C ARG A 32 11.24 -10.76 13.12
N LYS A 33 12.48 -10.83 13.58
CA LYS A 33 13.59 -11.27 12.73
C LYS A 33 13.56 -12.79 12.60
N ILE A 34 13.51 -13.29 11.38
CA ILE A 34 13.63 -14.70 11.08
C ILE A 34 14.73 -14.85 10.04
N LYS A 35 15.86 -15.46 10.44
CA LYS A 35 17.06 -15.54 9.59
C LYS A 35 17.44 -14.13 9.11
N ASN A 36 17.50 -13.93 7.80
CA ASN A 36 17.86 -12.66 7.16
C ASN A 36 16.66 -11.78 6.76
N LEU A 37 15.45 -12.10 7.25
CA LEU A 37 14.22 -11.40 6.91
C LEU A 37 13.55 -10.82 8.15
N ASN A 38 12.88 -9.68 7.97
CA ASN A 38 11.95 -9.14 8.96
C ASN A 38 10.54 -9.62 8.60
N GLN A 39 10.12 -10.74 9.18
CA GLN A 39 8.78 -11.23 8.95
C GLN A 39 7.76 -10.38 9.72
N VAL A 40 6.67 -10.01 9.08
CA VAL A 40 5.56 -9.32 9.73
C VAL A 40 4.82 -10.32 10.60
N SER A 41 4.79 -10.06 11.91
CA SER A 41 4.08 -10.86 12.89
C SER A 41 2.63 -10.41 13.05
N ARG A 42 2.36 -9.12 12.84
CA ARG A 42 1.03 -8.51 12.92
C ARG A 42 0.94 -7.34 11.95
N PHE A 43 -0.16 -7.27 11.21
CA PHE A 43 -0.54 -6.15 10.36
C PHE A 43 -1.94 -5.68 10.75
N ILE A 44 -2.16 -4.38 10.85
CA ILE A 44 -3.47 -3.77 11.15
C ILE A 44 -3.61 -2.53 10.29
N GLU A 45 -4.65 -2.48 9.48
CA GLU A 45 -4.99 -1.31 8.69
C GLU A 45 -5.80 -0.32 9.54
N LYS A 46 -5.36 0.93 9.56
CA LYS A 46 -6.03 2.07 10.23
C LYS A 46 -6.52 1.76 11.65
N PRO A 47 -5.62 1.36 12.57
CA PRO A 47 -6.00 1.12 13.96
C PRO A 47 -6.45 2.43 14.61
N ASN A 48 -7.29 2.36 15.63
CA ASN A 48 -7.56 3.54 16.46
C ASN A 48 -6.28 4.00 17.19
N SER A 49 -6.27 5.26 17.64
CA SER A 49 -5.07 5.90 18.24
C SER A 49 -4.48 5.10 19.41
N ALA A 50 -5.32 4.49 20.26
CA ALA A 50 -4.84 3.68 21.38
C ALA A 50 -4.09 2.42 20.92
N LYS A 51 -4.59 1.73 19.89
CA LYS A 51 -3.92 0.58 19.29
C LYS A 51 -2.67 1.01 18.53
N ALA A 52 -2.71 2.12 17.79
CA ALA A 52 -1.57 2.68 17.08
C ALA A 52 -0.43 2.99 18.05
N LYS A 53 -0.71 3.65 19.17
CA LYS A 53 0.26 3.95 20.23
C LYS A 53 0.94 2.68 20.73
N LYS A 54 0.18 1.65 21.11
CA LYS A 54 0.73 0.36 21.56
C LYS A 54 1.60 -0.33 20.51
N ILE A 55 1.33 -0.16 19.22
CA ILE A 55 2.14 -0.73 18.15
C ILE A 55 3.46 0.03 18.03
N VAL A 56 3.43 1.36 18.09
CA VAL A 56 4.62 2.21 18.04
C VAL A 56 5.56 1.94 19.23
N GLU A 57 5.01 1.84 20.44
CA GLU A 57 5.77 1.49 21.67
C GLU A 57 6.48 0.13 21.55
N LYS A 58 5.91 -0.81 20.79
CA LYS A 58 6.52 -2.11 20.47
C LYS A 58 7.49 -2.07 19.28
N GLY A 59 7.90 -0.90 18.83
CA GLY A 59 8.81 -0.73 17.70
C GLY A 59 8.16 -1.04 16.35
N GLY A 60 6.85 -0.84 16.23
CA GLY A 60 6.10 -1.01 14.98
C GLY A 60 6.42 0.06 13.94
N TYR A 61 5.98 -0.19 12.72
CA TYR A 61 6.22 0.63 11.53
C TYR A 61 4.90 1.00 10.87
N TRP A 62 4.86 2.16 10.20
CA TRP A 62 3.82 2.46 9.23
C TRP A 62 4.01 1.63 7.96
N ASN A 63 2.91 1.19 7.37
CA ASN A 63 2.90 0.67 6.00
C ASN A 63 2.93 1.85 5.03
N SER A 64 3.93 1.90 4.16
CA SER A 64 4.08 2.98 3.17
C SER A 64 3.13 2.86 1.97
N GLY A 65 2.36 1.77 1.88
CA GLY A 65 1.54 1.47 0.69
C GLY A 65 2.34 0.96 -0.52
N MET A 66 3.65 0.79 -0.40
CA MET A 66 4.49 0.21 -1.45
C MET A 66 4.63 -1.31 -1.25
N PHE A 67 4.55 -2.06 -2.35
CA PHE A 67 4.61 -3.51 -2.34
C PHE A 67 5.66 -4.03 -3.33
N PHE A 68 6.32 -5.12 -2.96
CA PHE A 68 7.24 -5.83 -3.83
C PHE A 68 6.95 -7.33 -3.76
N LEU A 69 6.43 -7.89 -4.84
CA LEU A 69 5.98 -9.27 -4.92
C LEU A 69 6.03 -9.78 -6.36
N ARG A 70 6.00 -11.09 -6.51
CA ARG A 70 5.84 -11.72 -7.83
C ARG A 70 4.36 -11.71 -8.23
N LYS A 71 4.11 -11.66 -9.55
CA LYS A 71 2.76 -11.80 -10.12
C LYS A 71 2.03 -13.02 -9.57
N ASP A 72 2.72 -14.14 -9.49
CA ASP A 72 2.12 -15.40 -9.01
C ASP A 72 1.73 -15.32 -7.53
N SER A 73 2.54 -14.64 -6.70
CA SER A 73 2.18 -14.38 -5.30
C SER A 73 0.90 -13.54 -5.19
N LEU A 74 0.75 -12.49 -6.02
CA LEU A 74 -0.47 -11.69 -6.06
C LEU A 74 -1.69 -12.54 -6.41
N ILE A 75 -1.63 -13.25 -7.52
CA ILE A 75 -2.72 -14.11 -8.01
C ILE A 75 -3.09 -15.17 -6.98
N ASN A 76 -2.11 -15.87 -6.40
CA ASN A 76 -2.35 -16.93 -5.42
C ASN A 76 -3.00 -16.40 -4.14
N ASN A 77 -2.62 -15.22 -3.67
CA ASN A 77 -3.27 -14.59 -2.53
C ASN A 77 -4.73 -14.21 -2.84
N PHE A 78 -5.02 -13.63 -4.01
CA PHE A 78 -6.41 -13.34 -4.41
C PHE A 78 -7.24 -14.61 -4.59
N LYS A 79 -6.70 -15.65 -5.22
CA LYS A 79 -7.37 -16.97 -5.33
C LYS A 79 -7.72 -17.54 -3.96
N LYS A 80 -6.82 -17.39 -2.98
CA LYS A 80 -6.99 -17.94 -1.65
C LYS A 80 -7.96 -17.12 -0.79
N TYR A 81 -7.78 -15.80 -0.72
CA TYR A 81 -8.45 -14.96 0.26
C TYR A 81 -9.60 -14.13 -0.32
N GLN A 82 -9.65 -13.93 -1.64
CA GLN A 82 -10.61 -13.07 -2.33
C GLN A 82 -11.09 -13.69 -3.63
N LYS A 83 -11.61 -14.92 -3.56
CA LYS A 83 -12.06 -15.69 -4.75
C LYS A 83 -13.02 -14.91 -5.65
N ARG A 84 -13.95 -14.14 -5.06
CA ARG A 84 -14.91 -13.32 -5.81
C ARG A 84 -14.21 -12.23 -6.61
N ILE A 85 -13.29 -11.47 -5.98
CA ILE A 85 -12.51 -10.43 -6.66
C ILE A 85 -11.71 -11.06 -7.80
N TYR A 86 -11.01 -12.16 -7.55
CA TYR A 86 -10.22 -12.87 -8.56
C TYR A 86 -11.08 -13.27 -9.77
N LYS A 87 -12.21 -13.97 -9.52
CA LYS A 87 -13.11 -14.43 -10.60
C LYS A 87 -13.71 -13.30 -11.41
N ASN A 88 -14.22 -12.27 -10.75
CA ASN A 88 -14.87 -11.14 -11.43
C ASN A 88 -13.85 -10.29 -12.19
N SER A 89 -12.64 -10.09 -11.64
CA SER A 89 -11.58 -9.37 -12.34
C SER A 89 -11.12 -10.13 -13.58
N LEU A 90 -10.94 -11.45 -13.49
CA LEU A 90 -10.60 -12.28 -14.64
C LEU A 90 -11.71 -12.24 -15.72
N LEU A 91 -12.98 -12.32 -15.31
CA LEU A 91 -14.12 -12.22 -16.22
C LEU A 91 -14.18 -10.82 -16.88
N ALA A 92 -13.89 -9.76 -16.12
CA ALA A 92 -13.87 -8.40 -16.65
C ALA A 92 -12.77 -8.22 -17.71
N VAL A 93 -11.61 -8.82 -17.50
CA VAL A 93 -10.54 -8.87 -18.50
C VAL A 93 -10.97 -9.72 -19.70
N ASN A 94 -11.38 -10.98 -19.50
CA ASN A 94 -11.68 -11.89 -20.62
C ASN A 94 -12.84 -11.41 -21.53
N LYS A 95 -13.80 -10.66 -20.97
CA LYS A 95 -14.91 -10.04 -21.72
C LYS A 95 -14.65 -8.57 -22.10
N GLY A 96 -13.45 -8.08 -21.86
CA GLY A 96 -13.03 -6.74 -22.28
C GLY A 96 -12.83 -6.64 -23.79
N LYS A 97 -12.75 -5.42 -24.29
CA LYS A 97 -12.58 -5.12 -25.72
C LYS A 97 -11.49 -4.07 -25.95
N TYR A 98 -10.75 -4.25 -27.01
CA TYR A 98 -9.76 -3.29 -27.47
C TYR A 98 -10.40 -2.30 -28.43
N LYS A 99 -10.27 -0.99 -28.19
CA LYS A 99 -10.76 0.06 -29.08
C LYS A 99 -9.84 1.28 -28.97
N ASN A 100 -9.40 1.83 -30.11
CA ASN A 100 -8.55 3.03 -30.20
C ASN A 100 -7.32 2.97 -29.27
N ASN A 101 -6.56 1.89 -29.31
CA ASN A 101 -5.40 1.63 -28.46
C ASN A 101 -5.68 1.60 -26.94
N ILE A 102 -6.94 1.51 -26.52
CA ILE A 102 -7.36 1.41 -25.12
C ILE A 102 -8.08 0.07 -24.92
N TYR A 103 -7.68 -0.66 -23.87
CA TYR A 103 -8.37 -1.87 -23.44
C TYR A 103 -9.46 -1.54 -22.43
N TYR A 104 -10.71 -1.77 -22.79
CA TYR A 104 -11.88 -1.54 -21.95
C TYR A 104 -12.28 -2.83 -21.24
N LEU A 105 -12.24 -2.81 -19.92
CA LEU A 105 -12.76 -3.92 -19.12
C LEU A 105 -14.28 -4.05 -19.26
N ASN A 106 -14.80 -5.27 -19.16
CA ASN A 106 -16.23 -5.46 -19.09
C ASN A 106 -16.80 -4.87 -17.79
N LYS A 107 -17.55 -3.78 -17.91
CA LYS A 107 -18.10 -3.01 -16.79
C LYS A 107 -18.98 -3.88 -15.87
N THR A 108 -19.88 -4.68 -16.44
CA THR A 108 -20.82 -5.52 -15.69
C THR A 108 -20.12 -6.53 -14.79
N ALA A 109 -19.01 -7.11 -15.27
CA ALA A 109 -18.21 -8.02 -14.46
C ALA A 109 -17.39 -7.27 -13.40
N PHE A 110 -16.81 -6.11 -13.77
CA PHE A 110 -15.94 -5.33 -12.89
C PHE A 110 -16.67 -4.77 -11.66
N ILE A 111 -17.87 -4.18 -11.84
CA ILE A 111 -18.67 -3.59 -10.77
C ILE A 111 -19.19 -4.61 -9.75
N LYS A 112 -19.18 -5.90 -10.06
CA LYS A 112 -19.53 -6.98 -9.12
C LYS A 112 -18.44 -7.22 -8.05
N ASN A 113 -17.28 -6.59 -8.19
CA ASN A 113 -16.23 -6.68 -7.17
C ASN A 113 -16.60 -5.84 -5.94
N PRO A 114 -16.37 -6.37 -4.72
CA PRO A 114 -16.44 -5.53 -3.52
C PRO A 114 -15.30 -4.51 -3.55
N SER A 115 -15.60 -3.28 -3.12
CA SER A 115 -14.59 -2.24 -2.94
C SER A 115 -13.78 -2.53 -1.67
N LYS A 116 -12.55 -3.00 -1.84
CA LYS A 116 -11.61 -3.29 -0.73
C LYS A 116 -10.21 -2.92 -1.14
N SER A 117 -9.48 -2.24 -0.24
CA SER A 117 -8.04 -2.03 -0.43
C SER A 117 -7.28 -3.37 -0.38
N PHE A 118 -6.08 -3.38 -0.94
CA PHE A 118 -5.20 -4.54 -0.89
C PHE A 118 -4.83 -4.93 0.55
N ASP A 119 -4.73 -3.94 1.41
CA ASP A 119 -4.41 -4.10 2.82
C ASP A 119 -5.46 -4.93 3.55
N TYR A 120 -6.73 -4.54 3.46
CA TYR A 120 -7.85 -5.33 4.02
C TYR A 120 -8.10 -6.64 3.27
N ALA A 121 -7.90 -6.64 1.95
CA ALA A 121 -8.17 -7.82 1.15
C ALA A 121 -7.17 -8.94 1.40
N ILE A 122 -5.89 -8.61 1.54
CA ILE A 122 -4.77 -9.55 1.53
C ILE A 122 -3.88 -9.41 2.76
N LEU A 123 -3.35 -8.20 3.08
CA LEU A 123 -2.31 -8.07 4.09
C LEU A 123 -2.77 -8.47 5.49
N GLU A 124 -4.00 -8.16 5.87
CA GLU A 124 -4.55 -8.61 7.16
C GLU A 124 -4.79 -10.12 7.26
N LYS A 125 -4.81 -10.82 6.12
CA LYS A 125 -5.15 -12.25 6.05
C LYS A 125 -3.98 -13.17 5.84
N THR A 126 -2.95 -12.71 5.15
CA THR A 126 -1.79 -13.54 4.84
C THR A 126 -0.73 -13.45 5.93
N LYS A 127 -0.15 -14.60 6.29
CA LYS A 127 1.00 -14.68 7.22
C LYS A 127 2.36 -14.62 6.50
N LYS A 128 2.36 -14.48 5.16
CA LYS A 128 3.57 -14.55 4.33
C LYS A 128 4.03 -13.17 3.90
N ILE A 129 4.12 -12.24 4.85
CA ILE A 129 4.57 -10.88 4.64
C ILE A 129 5.96 -10.72 5.26
N ASN A 130 6.86 -10.13 4.50
CA ASN A 130 8.16 -9.66 4.97
C ASN A 130 8.22 -8.14 4.85
N ALA A 131 8.98 -7.49 5.70
CA ALA A 131 9.13 -6.04 5.68
C ALA A 131 10.54 -5.63 5.27
N ILE A 132 10.62 -4.58 4.48
CA ILE A 132 11.82 -3.80 4.19
C ILE A 132 11.69 -2.49 4.96
N LYS A 133 12.53 -2.30 5.96
CA LYS A 133 12.55 -1.09 6.77
C LYS A 133 13.28 -0.01 5.98
N LEU A 134 12.65 1.15 5.83
CA LEU A 134 13.22 2.32 5.17
C LEU A 134 13.52 3.40 6.21
N ASP A 135 14.73 3.91 6.16
CA ASP A 135 15.14 5.07 6.93
C ASP A 135 15.17 6.30 6.02
N ILE A 136 13.98 6.79 5.70
CA ILE A 136 13.76 7.92 4.80
C ILE A 136 12.71 8.86 5.39
N LYS A 137 12.76 10.13 4.99
CA LYS A 137 11.64 11.06 5.18
C LYS A 137 10.53 10.64 4.23
N TRP A 138 9.36 10.35 4.77
CA TRP A 138 8.20 9.90 4.00
C TRP A 138 6.95 10.67 4.41
N SER A 139 6.09 10.92 3.46
CA SER A 139 4.75 11.44 3.64
C SER A 139 3.83 10.78 2.61
N ASP A 140 2.63 10.44 3.04
CA ASP A 140 1.60 9.86 2.17
C ASP A 140 1.10 10.87 1.11
N LEU A 141 1.24 12.17 1.38
CA LEU A 141 0.68 13.25 0.54
C LEU A 141 -0.83 13.07 0.25
N GLY A 142 -1.53 12.36 1.12
CA GLY A 142 -2.94 12.02 0.98
C GLY A 142 -3.89 13.20 1.20
N SER A 143 -3.39 14.36 1.63
CA SER A 143 -4.19 15.55 1.84
C SER A 143 -3.48 16.83 1.36
N TRP A 144 -4.28 17.83 0.94
CA TRP A 144 -3.75 19.15 0.61
C TRP A 144 -2.99 19.80 1.76
N LYS A 145 -3.40 19.53 3.00
CA LYS A 145 -2.70 20.00 4.21
C LYS A 145 -1.26 19.47 4.27
N GLU A 146 -1.06 18.18 4.00
CA GLU A 146 0.28 17.56 4.00
C GLU A 146 1.14 18.07 2.85
N ILE A 147 0.55 18.23 1.67
CA ILE A 147 1.20 18.84 0.51
C ILE A 147 1.68 20.26 0.86
N LEU A 148 0.81 21.08 1.45
CA LEU A 148 1.15 22.44 1.87
C LEU A 148 2.23 22.48 2.96
N LEU A 149 2.18 21.57 3.93
CA LEU A 149 3.23 21.44 4.96
C LEU A 149 4.58 21.06 4.37
N MET A 150 4.60 20.15 3.39
CA MET A 150 5.82 19.80 2.66
C MET A 150 6.40 21.01 1.91
N PHE A 151 5.57 21.79 1.23
CA PHE A 151 5.99 23.02 0.56
C PHE A 151 6.49 24.08 1.54
N LYS A 152 5.82 24.28 2.69
CA LYS A 152 6.28 25.22 3.73
C LYS A 152 7.67 24.85 4.28
N LYS A 153 7.96 23.55 4.47
CA LYS A 153 9.30 23.10 4.90
C LYS A 153 10.38 23.31 3.84
N ASN A 154 10.02 23.33 2.57
CA ASN A 154 10.94 23.45 1.43
C ASN A 154 10.96 24.85 0.80
N LYS A 155 10.62 25.90 1.56
CA LYS A 155 10.42 27.29 1.09
C LYS A 155 11.48 27.84 0.11
N LYS A 156 12.71 27.37 0.15
CA LYS A 156 13.79 27.91 -0.70
C LYS A 156 13.81 27.40 -2.15
N LYS A 157 13.11 26.34 -2.50
CA LYS A 157 13.30 25.68 -3.81
C LYS A 157 12.13 25.78 -4.79
N TYR A 158 10.90 26.03 -4.32
CA TYR A 158 9.70 25.92 -5.18
C TYR A 158 8.86 27.18 -5.34
N PHE A 159 9.05 28.21 -4.52
CA PHE A 159 8.25 29.43 -4.57
C PHE A 159 8.75 30.53 -5.53
N LYS A 160 9.79 30.29 -6.34
CA LYS A 160 10.28 31.26 -7.33
C LYS A 160 9.48 31.29 -8.64
N LYS A 161 8.51 30.37 -8.85
CA LYS A 161 7.56 30.46 -9.97
C LYS A 161 6.17 30.73 -9.41
N LYS A 162 5.84 32.02 -9.24
CA LYS A 162 4.46 32.47 -9.05
C LYS A 162 3.59 31.87 -10.15
N ASN A 163 2.40 31.40 -9.82
CA ASN A 163 1.24 31.07 -10.67
C ASN A 163 0.95 29.63 -11.10
N ILE A 164 1.51 28.60 -10.50
CA ILE A 164 1.12 27.22 -10.90
C ILE A 164 0.12 26.54 -9.94
N PHE A 165 -0.08 27.05 -8.72
CA PHE A 165 -0.83 26.33 -7.67
C PHE A 165 -2.17 26.95 -7.24
N TYR A 166 -2.67 27.98 -7.92
CA TYR A 166 -3.96 28.58 -7.63
C TYR A 166 -4.86 28.64 -8.86
N ARG A 167 -5.17 27.49 -9.45
CA ARG A 167 -6.44 27.34 -10.15
C ARG A 167 -7.21 26.23 -9.44
N PRO A 168 -8.28 26.55 -8.70
CA PRO A 168 -9.25 25.54 -8.35
C PRO A 168 -9.77 24.96 -9.66
N TRP A 169 -9.82 23.66 -9.74
CA TRP A 169 -10.53 22.98 -10.81
C TRP A 169 -11.99 23.41 -10.71
N GLY A 170 -12.44 24.24 -11.63
CA GLY A 170 -13.84 24.50 -11.87
C GLY A 170 -14.47 23.32 -12.57
#